data_bf91c0399ef1e1c372a39fb0aef79fb4
#
_entry.id   bf91c0399ef1e1c372a39fb0aef79fb4
#
_cell.length_a   1.000
_cell.length_b   1.000
_cell.length_c   1.000
_cell.angle_alpha   90.00
_cell.angle_beta   90.00
_cell.angle_gamma   90.00
#
_symmetry.space_group_name_H-M   'P 1'
#
loop_
_entity.id
_entity.type
_entity.pdbx_description
1 polymer ?
#
loop_
_entity_poly.entity_id
_entity_poly.type
_entity_poly.pdbx_seq_one_letter_code
_entity_poly.pdbx_strand_id
1 'polypeptide(L)'
;MKVLIVASYNYGKYSPFVSEQAESVKGLNIQIDYFPVKGKGVFGYLKNRKGLLFKIEEYHPDIIHAHYGLSGLLANLQREVPVVTTFHGSDIHSGGIWLLLSKICMYLSAFNIFVSRRIYETAKYKK
;
A
#
# COMPACT_ATOMS: atom_id res chain seq x y z
N MET A 1 -15.24 -6.84 -9.19
CA MET A 1 -13.81 -6.71 -8.88
C MET A 1 -13.60 -6.72 -7.38
N LYS A 2 -12.64 -7.45 -6.92
CA LYS A 2 -12.26 -7.51 -5.50
C LYS A 2 -10.95 -6.77 -5.27
N VAL A 3 -10.93 -5.84 -4.32
CA VAL A 3 -9.76 -5.07 -3.95
C VAL A 3 -9.42 -5.34 -2.49
N LEU A 4 -8.18 -5.70 -2.23
CA LEU A 4 -7.66 -5.87 -0.86
C LEU A 4 -6.87 -4.62 -0.48
N ILE A 5 -7.31 -3.92 0.54
CA ILE A 5 -6.62 -2.74 1.07
C ILE A 5 -5.56 -3.21 2.07
N VAL A 6 -4.31 -2.84 1.85
CA VAL A 6 -3.19 -3.15 2.75
C VAL A 6 -2.68 -1.84 3.34
N ALA A 7 -2.87 -1.66 4.63
CA ALA A 7 -2.52 -0.42 5.31
C ALA A 7 -2.26 -0.64 6.79
N SER A 8 -1.52 0.29 7.41
CA SER A 8 -1.19 0.25 8.83
C SER A 8 -2.44 0.34 9.72
N TYR A 9 -2.44 -0.45 10.79
CA TYR A 9 -3.49 -0.50 11.80
C TYR A 9 -2.90 -0.41 13.21
N ASN A 10 -1.74 0.24 13.36
CA ASN A 10 -0.99 0.29 14.62
C ASN A 10 -1.73 1.01 15.77
N TYR A 11 -2.68 1.86 15.45
CA TYR A 11 -3.44 2.65 16.43
C TYR A 11 -4.87 2.14 16.60
N GLY A 12 -5.14 0.88 16.22
CA GLY A 12 -6.48 0.29 16.33
C GLY A 12 -7.48 0.80 15.31
N LYS A 13 -7.01 1.51 14.29
CA LYS A 13 -7.84 2.02 13.20
C LYS A 13 -6.99 2.33 11.97
N TYR A 14 -7.62 2.39 10.82
CA TYR A 14 -6.99 2.90 9.60
C TYR A 14 -6.99 4.43 9.61
N SER A 15 -6.02 5.02 8.92
CA SER A 15 -6.00 6.46 8.71
C SER A 15 -7.27 6.90 7.97
N PRO A 16 -7.82 8.12 8.24
CA PRO A 16 -8.98 8.62 7.51
C PRO A 16 -8.80 8.63 5.99
N PHE A 17 -7.58 8.91 5.50
CA PHE A 17 -7.29 8.90 4.06
C PHE A 17 -7.51 7.52 3.45
N VAL A 18 -7.12 6.46 4.15
CA VAL A 18 -7.32 5.08 3.72
C VAL A 18 -8.81 4.75 3.68
N SER A 19 -9.52 5.02 4.77
CA SER A 19 -10.94 4.71 4.89
C SER A 19 -11.78 5.46 3.88
N GLU A 20 -11.54 6.75 3.70
CA GLU A 20 -12.30 7.58 2.76
C GLU A 20 -12.09 7.14 1.31
N GLN A 21 -10.85 6.85 0.94
CA GLN A 21 -10.55 6.39 -0.41
C GLN A 21 -11.21 5.02 -0.68
N ALA A 22 -11.14 4.11 0.27
CA ALA A 22 -11.76 2.79 0.16
C ALA A 22 -13.27 2.90 0.01
N GLU A 23 -13.92 3.72 0.84
CA GLU A 23 -15.37 3.90 0.76
C GLU A 23 -15.81 4.55 -0.54
N SER A 24 -15.03 5.50 -1.08
CA SER A 24 -15.35 6.11 -2.36
C SER A 24 -15.29 5.12 -3.52
N VAL A 25 -14.33 4.21 -3.48
CA VAL A 25 -14.18 3.16 -4.50
C VAL A 25 -15.30 2.12 -4.36
N LYS A 26 -15.69 1.80 -3.14
CA LYS A 26 -16.77 0.86 -2.85
C LYS A 26 -18.10 1.26 -3.50
N GLY A 27 -18.34 2.57 -3.61
CA GLY A 27 -19.52 3.12 -4.29
C GLY A 27 -19.57 2.82 -5.80
N LEU A 28 -18.46 2.33 -6.38
CA LEU A 28 -18.35 1.97 -7.79
C LEU A 28 -18.61 0.46 -8.05
N ASN A 29 -19.33 -0.20 -7.17
CA ASN A 29 -19.67 -1.62 -7.28
C ASN A 29 -18.43 -2.53 -7.18
N ILE A 30 -17.45 -2.13 -6.36
CA ILE A 30 -16.23 -2.86 -6.10
C ILE A 30 -16.30 -3.45 -4.69
N GLN A 31 -15.98 -4.75 -4.56
CA GLN A 31 -15.88 -5.41 -3.26
C GLN A 31 -14.53 -5.07 -2.63
N ILE A 32 -14.55 -4.68 -1.36
CA ILE A 32 -13.34 -4.29 -0.63
C ILE A 32 -13.23 -5.10 0.65
N ASP A 33 -12.03 -5.59 0.93
CA ASP A 33 -11.66 -6.11 2.24
C ASP A 33 -10.32 -5.48 2.65
N TYR A 34 -9.98 -5.62 3.91
CA TYR A 34 -8.82 -4.95 4.50
C TYR A 34 -7.85 -5.97 5.08
N PHE A 35 -6.56 -5.69 4.94
CA PHE A 35 -5.52 -6.40 5.67
C PHE A 35 -4.81 -5.42 6.58
N PRO A 36 -4.93 -5.55 7.92
CA PRO A 36 -4.28 -4.65 8.87
C PRO A 36 -2.80 -5.00 9.02
N VAL A 37 -1.92 -4.05 8.70
CA VAL A 37 -0.49 -4.21 8.94
C VAL A 37 -0.18 -3.72 10.35
N LYS A 38 0.42 -4.56 11.17
CA LYS A 38 0.80 -4.26 12.54
C LYS A 38 2.30 -4.42 12.72
N GLY A 39 2.93 -3.45 13.35
CA GLY A 39 4.36 -3.41 13.57
C GLY A 39 4.97 -2.12 13.05
N LYS A 40 6.21 -1.85 13.46
CA LYS A 40 6.93 -0.63 13.10
C LYS A 40 8.22 -0.96 12.36
N GLY A 41 8.60 -0.09 11.43
CA GLY A 41 9.79 -0.25 10.62
C GLY A 41 9.71 -1.42 9.65
N VAL A 42 10.82 -1.67 8.95
CA VAL A 42 10.87 -2.69 7.89
C VAL A 42 10.58 -4.08 8.44
N PHE A 43 11.22 -4.47 9.54
CA PHE A 43 11.02 -5.79 10.12
C PHE A 43 9.62 -5.98 10.68
N GLY A 44 9.04 -4.92 11.29
CA GLY A 44 7.67 -4.96 11.77
C GLY A 44 6.67 -5.21 10.63
N TYR A 45 6.90 -4.59 9.48
CA TYR A 45 6.06 -4.80 8.30
C TYR A 45 6.26 -6.19 7.69
N LEU A 46 7.50 -6.67 7.61
CA LEU A 46 7.82 -7.98 7.03
C LEU A 46 7.22 -9.14 7.83
N LYS A 47 7.00 -8.98 9.12
CA LYS A 47 6.34 -9.99 9.96
C LYS A 47 4.91 -10.30 9.49
N ASN A 48 4.30 -9.39 8.76
CA ASN A 48 2.94 -9.57 8.26
C ASN A 48 2.86 -10.39 6.97
N ARG A 49 3.99 -10.79 6.40
CA ARG A 49 4.03 -11.44 5.08
C ARG A 49 3.18 -12.72 5.02
N LYS A 50 3.33 -13.60 6.00
CA LYS A 50 2.57 -14.86 6.03
C LYS A 50 1.06 -14.61 6.13
N GLY A 51 0.66 -13.69 7.00
CA GLY A 51 -0.75 -13.33 7.16
C GLY A 51 -1.32 -12.73 5.87
N LEU A 52 -0.54 -11.89 5.20
CA LEU A 52 -0.96 -11.29 3.94
C LEU A 52 -1.13 -12.35 2.84
N LEU A 53 -0.18 -13.28 2.71
CA LEU A 53 -0.28 -14.36 1.73
C LEU A 53 -1.51 -15.25 2.00
N PHE A 54 -1.78 -15.54 3.26
CA PHE A 54 -2.97 -16.29 3.66
C PHE A 54 -4.25 -15.52 3.26
N LYS A 55 -4.29 -14.23 3.51
CA LYS A 55 -5.44 -13.38 3.18
C LYS A 55 -5.65 -13.32 1.67
N ILE A 56 -4.59 -13.21 0.90
CA ILE A 56 -4.66 -13.21 -0.57
C ILE A 56 -5.26 -14.55 -1.06
N GLU A 57 -4.79 -15.65 -0.50
CA GLU A 57 -5.27 -16.98 -0.87
C GLU A 57 -6.74 -17.19 -0.49
N GLU A 58 -7.17 -16.65 0.64
CA GLU A 58 -8.55 -16.75 1.10
C GLU A 58 -9.51 -15.85 0.31
N TYR A 59 -9.11 -14.60 0.10
CA TYR A 59 -9.98 -13.58 -0.48
C TYR A 59 -9.97 -13.56 -2.02
N HIS A 60 -8.89 -13.99 -2.65
CA HIS A 60 -8.68 -13.94 -4.09
C HIS A 60 -8.89 -12.53 -4.67
N PRO A 61 -8.16 -11.51 -4.21
CA PRO A 61 -8.33 -10.17 -4.75
C PRO A 61 -7.83 -10.08 -6.20
N ASP A 62 -8.48 -9.21 -6.97
CA ASP A 62 -8.03 -8.88 -8.33
C ASP A 62 -6.89 -7.85 -8.29
N ILE A 63 -6.93 -6.98 -7.29
CA ILE A 63 -5.93 -5.91 -7.08
C ILE A 63 -5.68 -5.78 -5.58
N ILE A 64 -4.42 -5.53 -5.23
CA ILE A 64 -4.05 -5.09 -3.89
C ILE A 64 -3.81 -3.59 -3.96
N HIS A 65 -4.48 -2.84 -3.09
CA HIS A 65 -4.26 -1.40 -2.97
C HIS A 65 -3.57 -1.12 -1.65
N ALA A 66 -2.29 -0.81 -1.71
CA ALA A 66 -1.48 -0.52 -0.54
C ALA A 66 -1.35 0.99 -0.32
N HIS A 67 -1.34 1.39 0.94
CA HIS A 67 -1.15 2.79 1.34
C HIS A 67 0.18 2.92 2.06
N TYR A 68 0.99 3.88 1.63
CA TYR A 68 2.37 4.13 2.06
C TYR A 68 3.38 3.12 1.52
N GLY A 69 4.63 3.58 1.41
CA GLY A 69 5.70 2.83 0.77
C GLY A 69 6.02 1.50 1.41
N LEU A 70 5.99 1.40 2.76
CA LEU A 70 6.27 0.14 3.45
C LEU A 70 5.16 -0.89 3.25
N SER A 71 3.90 -0.46 3.28
CA SER A 71 2.78 -1.35 2.97
C SER A 71 2.83 -1.81 1.52
N GLY A 72 3.19 -0.90 0.61
CA GLY A 72 3.37 -1.22 -0.80
C GLY A 72 4.51 -2.20 -1.02
N LEU A 73 5.62 -2.02 -0.31
CA LEU A 73 6.77 -2.93 -0.41
C LEU A 73 6.39 -4.33 0.09
N LEU A 74 5.72 -4.42 1.23
CA LEU A 74 5.20 -5.68 1.76
C LEU A 74 4.28 -6.37 0.74
N ALA A 75 3.33 -5.63 0.18
CA ALA A 75 2.39 -6.15 -0.80
C ALA A 75 3.10 -6.63 -2.07
N ASN A 76 4.15 -5.95 -2.49
CA ASN A 76 4.90 -6.29 -3.70
C ASN A 76 5.86 -7.49 -3.53
N LEU A 77 6.03 -8.00 -2.33
CA LEU A 77 6.84 -9.22 -2.13
C LEU A 77 6.21 -10.45 -2.78
N GLN A 78 4.90 -10.46 -2.94
CA GLN A 78 4.23 -11.43 -3.80
C GLN A 78 4.12 -10.85 -5.22
N ARG A 79 4.08 -11.67 -6.23
CA ARG A 79 4.11 -11.20 -7.62
C ARG A 79 2.91 -11.70 -8.45
N GLU A 80 1.94 -12.32 -7.81
CA GLU A 80 0.78 -12.89 -8.50
C GLU A 80 -0.34 -11.87 -8.72
N VAL A 81 -0.60 -11.05 -7.70
CA VAL A 81 -1.67 -10.04 -7.74
C VAL A 81 -1.04 -8.67 -7.98
N PRO A 82 -1.53 -7.89 -8.96
CA PRO A 82 -0.99 -6.55 -9.19
C PRO A 82 -1.25 -5.63 -8.00
N VAL A 83 -0.26 -4.78 -7.70
CA VAL A 83 -0.31 -3.85 -6.57
C VAL A 83 -0.39 -2.42 -7.08
N VAL A 84 -1.35 -1.68 -6.55
CA VAL A 84 -1.46 -0.24 -6.68
C VAL A 84 -1.01 0.36 -5.36
N THR A 85 -0.08 1.29 -5.37
CA THR A 85 0.40 1.94 -4.14
C THR A 85 0.10 3.41 -4.16
N THR A 86 -0.51 3.91 -3.07
CA THR A 86 -0.76 5.34 -2.87
C THR A 86 0.27 5.90 -1.89
N PHE A 87 0.99 6.93 -2.31
CA PHE A 87 1.99 7.62 -1.52
C PHE A 87 1.40 8.89 -0.93
N HIS A 88 1.48 9.04 0.39
CA HIS A 88 0.82 10.11 1.15
C HIS A 88 1.75 11.27 1.52
N GLY A 89 3.05 11.13 1.32
CA GLY A 89 4.01 12.19 1.54
C GLY A 89 5.05 11.89 2.61
N SER A 90 4.66 11.40 3.77
CA SER A 90 5.61 11.07 4.84
C SER A 90 6.65 10.04 4.41
N ASP A 91 6.26 9.08 3.61
CA ASP A 91 7.12 8.05 3.04
C ASP A 91 8.13 8.61 2.02
N ILE A 92 7.81 9.73 1.37
CA ILE A 92 8.66 10.38 0.38
C ILE A 92 9.55 11.44 1.04
N HIS A 93 8.96 12.26 1.92
CA HIS A 93 9.64 13.41 2.51
C HIS A 93 10.64 13.05 3.61
N SER A 94 10.60 11.82 4.12
CA SER A 94 11.56 11.36 5.14
C SER A 94 12.97 11.20 4.62
N GLY A 95 13.16 11.08 3.31
CA GLY A 95 14.48 10.98 2.68
C GLY A 95 15.24 9.70 3.00
N GLY A 96 16.53 9.65 2.61
CA GLY A 96 17.42 8.54 2.95
C GLY A 96 16.92 7.16 2.54
N ILE A 97 17.05 6.20 3.45
CA ILE A 97 16.63 4.81 3.22
C ILE A 97 15.13 4.68 2.94
N TRP A 98 14.32 5.52 3.56
CA TRP A 98 12.87 5.50 3.37
C TRP A 98 12.49 5.87 1.95
N LEU A 99 13.15 6.88 1.39
CA LEU A 99 12.94 7.26 -0.01
C LEU A 99 13.40 6.15 -0.96
N LEU A 100 14.52 5.50 -0.66
CA LEU A 100 15.02 4.39 -1.46
C LEU A 100 14.02 3.23 -1.47
N LEU A 101 13.50 2.85 -0.30
CA LEU A 101 12.51 1.78 -0.18
C LEU A 101 11.22 2.13 -0.93
N SER A 102 10.79 3.39 -0.85
CA SER A 102 9.62 3.87 -1.58
C SER A 102 9.84 3.81 -3.10
N LYS A 103 11.02 4.14 -3.57
CA LYS A 103 11.35 4.03 -5.00
C LYS A 103 11.35 2.58 -5.48
N ILE A 104 11.84 1.65 -4.67
CA ILE A 104 11.77 0.22 -4.99
C ILE A 104 10.30 -0.21 -5.08
N CYS A 105 9.48 0.23 -4.13
CA CYS A 105 8.04 -0.03 -4.14
C CYS A 105 7.39 0.53 -5.42
N MET A 106 7.73 1.75 -5.80
CA MET A 106 7.22 2.36 -7.03
C MET A 106 7.56 1.55 -8.27
N TYR A 107 8.78 1.05 -8.33
CA TYR A 107 9.22 0.24 -9.45
C TYR A 107 8.47 -1.10 -9.53
N LEU A 108 8.22 -1.72 -8.38
CA LEU A 108 7.55 -3.02 -8.32
C LEU A 108 6.03 -2.92 -8.51
N SER A 109 5.43 -1.80 -8.14
CA SER A 109 3.98 -1.62 -8.22
C SER A 109 3.50 -1.53 -9.66
N ALA A 110 2.34 -2.12 -9.93
CA ALA A 110 1.70 -2.02 -11.24
C ALA A 110 1.27 -0.59 -11.54
N PHE A 111 0.87 0.16 -10.51
CA PHE A 111 0.47 1.55 -10.64
C PHE A 111 0.77 2.32 -9.35
N ASN A 112 1.17 3.58 -9.48
CA ASN A 112 1.47 4.45 -8.35
C ASN A 112 0.54 5.65 -8.35
N ILE A 113 -0.03 5.96 -7.19
CA ILE A 113 -0.88 7.11 -6.97
C ILE A 113 -0.16 8.07 -6.02
N PHE A 114 -0.02 9.32 -6.43
CA PHE A 114 0.55 10.37 -5.60
C PHE A 114 -0.56 11.34 -5.24
N VAL A 115 -0.76 11.59 -3.95
CA VAL A 115 -1.88 12.41 -3.48
C VAL A 115 -1.72 13.90 -3.81
N SER A 116 -0.52 14.32 -4.26
CA SER A 116 -0.31 15.67 -4.75
C SER A 116 0.82 15.68 -5.78
N ARG A 117 0.79 16.70 -6.63
CA ARG A 117 1.86 16.94 -7.62
C ARG A 117 3.21 17.15 -6.95
N ARG A 118 3.21 17.82 -5.80
CA ARG A 118 4.43 18.07 -5.02
C ARG A 118 5.11 16.77 -4.61
N ILE A 119 4.32 15.80 -4.15
CA ILE A 119 4.84 14.48 -3.76
C ILE A 119 5.41 13.75 -4.97
N TYR A 120 4.71 13.77 -6.08
CA TYR A 120 5.18 13.18 -7.33
C TYR A 120 6.53 13.77 -7.78
N GLU A 121 6.65 15.09 -7.76
CA GLU A 121 7.88 15.78 -8.15
C GLU A 121 9.02 15.50 -7.18
N THR A 122 8.75 15.47 -5.87
CA THR A 122 9.75 15.15 -4.85
C THR A 122 10.28 13.73 -5.00
N ALA A 123 9.42 12.80 -5.34
CA ALA A 123 9.80 11.40 -5.54
C ALA A 123 10.72 11.20 -6.74
N LYS A 124 10.72 12.12 -7.70
CA LYS A 124 11.49 12.04 -8.95
C LYS A 124 11.30 10.70 -9.65
N TYR A 125 10.06 10.23 -9.65
CA TYR A 125 9.73 8.94 -10.25
C TYR A 125 9.62 9.07 -11.76
N LYS A 126 10.39 8.23 -12.45
CA LYS A 126 10.33 8.10 -13.92
C LYS A 126 10.24 6.62 -14.25
N LYS A 127 9.22 6.27 -14.97
CA LYS A 127 9.03 4.89 -15.43
C LYS A 127 9.11 4.80 -16.94
#